data_8d540c51928bfc182aeb13b9dc71cdab
#
_entry.id   8d540c51928bfc182aeb13b9dc71cdab
#
_cell.length_a   1.000
_cell.length_b   1.000
_cell.length_c   1.000
_cell.angle_alpha   90.00
_cell.angle_beta   90.00
_cell.angle_gamma   90.00
#
_symmetry.space_group_name_H-M   'P 1'
#
loop_
_entity.id
_entity.type
_entity.pdbx_description
1 polymer ?
#
loop_
_entity_poly.entity_id
_entity_poly.type
_entity_poly.pdbx_seq_one_letter_code
_entity_poly.pdbx_strand_id
1 'polypeptide(L)'
;MKDLEKYFRSIIPDHMLDRGIMVLETYLKPIRILLEQRQIPEDGWNKESISLFLRLLSLMDTDKDPMAARVGEREARMASPYISELAHGFCHGIGRSGVIATSQPKAPGGSIVYNLANRLALNAIKKFGVPNVNGAIVFPLATGMSIALALAAARDITKRKKVVFPRLDHKSPIKAIRLVGLTPVIIEGKIYGDAVRIPPEIIEKAIDEETAAILSTTTFFPPREADDIKAIAKIAKEHQIPHIINNAYGVQSRIIMKKIQGAIDAGRVDAFVQSVDKNFLAPVGGAIVASPDEEFLEQINQCYAGRGSAAPIIQFLAAILTLGVNGYERLRNEQEKNLKLLKDLLLKTVEKYGERILEVENPVAVAISMTKRDPQKVGSALYSLRATGPRAPSTKEWGSCINEYICPYLVLNAAIGSNKSDIIKINEKLDKALKQIKPN
;
A
#
# COMPACT_ATOMS: atom_id res chain seq x y z
N MET A 1 -31.49 -19.28 7.23
CA MET A 1 -32.57 -18.65 6.41
C MET A 1 -33.70 -19.63 6.11
N LYS A 2 -33.45 -20.82 5.54
CA LYS A 2 -34.53 -21.79 5.21
C LYS A 2 -35.44 -22.11 6.40
N ASP A 3 -34.92 -22.21 7.62
CA ASP A 3 -35.74 -22.50 8.79
C ASP A 3 -36.62 -21.30 9.18
N LEU A 4 -36.12 -20.05 9.06
CA LEU A 4 -36.92 -18.85 9.34
C LEU A 4 -38.01 -18.62 8.28
N GLU A 5 -37.74 -18.97 7.05
CA GLU A 5 -38.72 -18.86 5.95
C GLU A 5 -40.04 -19.61 6.27
N LYS A 6 -39.93 -20.81 6.86
CA LYS A 6 -41.06 -21.59 7.28
C LYS A 6 -41.97 -20.84 8.26
N TYR A 7 -41.39 -20.07 9.19
CA TYR A 7 -42.16 -19.28 10.14
C TYR A 7 -42.77 -18.04 9.50
N PHE A 8 -42.06 -17.41 8.57
CA PHE A 8 -42.56 -16.22 7.87
C PHE A 8 -43.80 -16.55 7.00
N ARG A 9 -43.85 -17.74 6.37
CA ARG A 9 -45.02 -18.18 5.58
C ARG A 9 -46.34 -18.24 6.35
N SER A 10 -46.28 -18.38 7.68
CA SER A 10 -47.47 -18.34 8.52
C SER A 10 -47.94 -16.92 8.89
N ILE A 11 -47.18 -15.89 8.55
CA ILE A 11 -47.41 -14.48 8.97
C ILE A 11 -47.94 -13.64 7.83
N ILE A 12 -47.45 -13.83 6.59
CA ILE A 12 -47.81 -13.06 5.41
C ILE A 12 -48.05 -13.99 4.20
N PRO A 13 -48.79 -13.54 3.17
CA PRO A 13 -49.04 -14.30 1.96
C PRO A 13 -47.72 -14.69 1.24
N ASP A 14 -47.67 -15.90 0.66
CA ASP A 14 -46.47 -16.47 0.03
C ASP A 14 -45.87 -15.54 -1.04
N HIS A 15 -46.71 -14.96 -1.91
CA HIS A 15 -46.21 -14.06 -2.97
C HIS A 15 -45.50 -12.80 -2.43
N MET A 16 -45.90 -12.33 -1.23
CA MET A 16 -45.22 -11.21 -0.58
C MET A 16 -43.91 -11.66 0.05
N LEU A 17 -43.88 -12.83 0.68
CA LEU A 17 -42.68 -13.40 1.26
C LEU A 17 -41.65 -13.71 0.19
N ASP A 18 -42.06 -14.35 -0.91
CA ASP A 18 -41.14 -14.69 -2.03
C ASP A 18 -40.50 -13.42 -2.59
N ARG A 19 -41.26 -12.32 -2.70
CA ARG A 19 -40.71 -11.01 -3.10
C ARG A 19 -39.68 -10.49 -2.09
N GLY A 20 -39.99 -10.59 -0.80
CA GLY A 20 -39.11 -10.17 0.28
C GLY A 20 -37.79 -10.98 0.32
N ILE A 21 -37.88 -12.31 0.13
CA ILE A 21 -36.73 -13.19 0.04
C ILE A 21 -35.86 -12.83 -1.18
N MET A 22 -36.46 -12.57 -2.34
CA MET A 22 -35.70 -12.14 -3.52
C MET A 22 -34.91 -10.85 -3.26
N VAL A 23 -35.47 -9.88 -2.55
CA VAL A 23 -34.74 -8.65 -2.16
C VAL A 23 -33.59 -8.98 -1.22
N LEU A 24 -33.81 -9.81 -0.18
CA LEU A 24 -32.77 -10.19 0.77
C LEU A 24 -31.61 -10.96 0.09
N GLU A 25 -31.94 -11.81 -0.88
CA GLU A 25 -30.94 -12.55 -1.65
C GLU A 25 -30.00 -11.64 -2.44
N THR A 26 -30.40 -10.44 -2.84
CA THR A 26 -29.51 -9.48 -3.52
C THR A 26 -28.34 -9.07 -2.62
N TYR A 27 -28.52 -9.09 -1.30
CA TYR A 27 -27.46 -8.78 -0.32
C TYR A 27 -26.68 -10.02 0.14
N LEU A 28 -27.33 -11.18 0.24
CA LEU A 28 -26.71 -12.42 0.73
C LEU A 28 -25.93 -13.17 -0.33
N LYS A 29 -26.36 -13.11 -1.58
CA LYS A 29 -25.70 -13.83 -2.69
C LYS A 29 -24.23 -13.43 -2.87
N PRO A 30 -23.86 -12.13 -2.91
CA PRO A 30 -22.46 -11.73 -2.98
C PRO A 30 -21.62 -12.28 -1.82
N ILE A 31 -22.18 -12.28 -0.60
CA ILE A 31 -21.51 -12.80 0.59
C ILE A 31 -21.21 -14.30 0.45
N ARG A 32 -22.18 -15.09 -0.01
CA ARG A 32 -21.98 -16.54 -0.25
C ARG A 32 -20.90 -16.78 -1.28
N ILE A 33 -20.97 -16.10 -2.42
CA ILE A 33 -19.98 -16.23 -3.50
C ILE A 33 -18.58 -15.90 -2.97
N LEU A 34 -18.43 -14.82 -2.20
CA LEU A 34 -17.13 -14.46 -1.60
C LEU A 34 -16.58 -15.55 -0.69
N LEU A 35 -17.44 -16.11 0.19
CA LEU A 35 -17.04 -17.15 1.14
C LEU A 35 -16.67 -18.47 0.44
N GLU A 36 -17.33 -18.80 -0.66
CA GLU A 36 -17.04 -19.97 -1.49
C GLU A 36 -15.74 -19.79 -2.29
N GLN A 37 -15.65 -18.71 -3.04
CA GLN A 37 -14.54 -18.50 -3.99
C GLN A 37 -13.29 -17.90 -3.32
N ARG A 38 -13.46 -17.07 -2.29
CA ARG A 38 -12.39 -16.35 -1.59
C ARG A 38 -11.50 -15.53 -2.54
N GLN A 39 -12.16 -14.91 -3.53
CA GLN A 39 -11.54 -14.07 -4.54
C GLN A 39 -12.22 -12.70 -4.54
N ILE A 40 -11.49 -11.69 -5.05
CA ILE A 40 -12.07 -10.36 -5.24
C ILE A 40 -13.23 -10.47 -6.23
N PRO A 41 -14.40 -9.88 -5.90
CA PRO A 41 -15.52 -9.86 -6.84
C PRO A 41 -15.16 -9.08 -8.10
N GLU A 42 -15.70 -9.48 -9.24
CA GLU A 42 -15.47 -8.75 -10.50
C GLU A 42 -16.05 -7.33 -10.39
N ASP A 43 -17.26 -7.17 -9.88
CA ASP A 43 -17.88 -5.87 -9.63
C ASP A 43 -17.94 -5.55 -8.13
N GLY A 44 -17.79 -4.27 -7.81
CA GLY A 44 -17.82 -3.81 -6.43
C GLY A 44 -19.19 -4.00 -5.77
N TRP A 45 -19.16 -4.20 -4.46
CA TRP A 45 -20.36 -4.33 -3.63
C TRP A 45 -20.90 -2.96 -3.20
N ASN A 46 -22.21 -2.90 -2.95
CA ASN A 46 -22.83 -1.76 -2.30
C ASN A 46 -22.53 -1.72 -0.78
N LYS A 47 -22.75 -0.57 -0.17
CA LYS A 47 -22.54 -0.33 1.26
C LYS A 47 -23.32 -1.30 2.14
N GLU A 48 -24.55 -1.61 1.77
CA GLU A 48 -25.50 -2.42 2.52
C GLU A 48 -24.97 -3.87 2.64
N SER A 49 -24.52 -4.47 1.54
CA SER A 49 -23.93 -5.81 1.54
C SER A 49 -22.65 -5.88 2.37
N ILE A 50 -21.76 -4.88 2.28
CA ILE A 50 -20.54 -4.81 3.09
C ILE A 50 -20.90 -4.67 4.58
N SER A 51 -21.82 -3.77 4.92
CA SER A 51 -22.24 -3.54 6.31
C SER A 51 -22.90 -4.78 6.92
N LEU A 52 -23.77 -5.46 6.16
CA LEU A 52 -24.39 -6.72 6.58
C LEU A 52 -23.34 -7.79 6.82
N PHE A 53 -22.40 -7.96 5.91
CA PHE A 53 -21.33 -8.94 6.02
C PHE A 53 -20.48 -8.71 7.26
N LEU A 54 -19.98 -7.49 7.48
CA LEU A 54 -19.18 -7.15 8.64
C LEU A 54 -19.99 -7.32 9.95
N ARG A 55 -21.27 -6.96 9.93
CA ARG A 55 -22.15 -7.15 11.10
C ARG A 55 -22.34 -8.61 11.45
N LEU A 56 -22.62 -9.47 10.48
CA LEU A 56 -22.75 -10.92 10.68
C LEU A 56 -21.50 -11.49 11.30
N LEU A 57 -20.31 -11.13 10.78
CA LEU A 57 -19.05 -11.64 11.31
C LEU A 57 -18.76 -11.10 12.71
N SER A 58 -19.01 -9.82 13.00
CA SER A 58 -18.74 -9.26 14.32
C SER A 58 -19.59 -9.91 15.42
N LEU A 59 -20.81 -10.38 15.08
CA LEU A 59 -21.69 -11.10 16.02
C LEU A 59 -21.18 -12.50 16.40
N MET A 60 -20.20 -13.03 15.66
CA MET A 60 -19.60 -14.32 15.98
C MET A 60 -18.50 -14.24 17.07
N ASP A 61 -18.04 -13.04 17.41
CA ASP A 61 -17.03 -12.85 18.45
C ASP A 61 -17.61 -13.07 19.84
N THR A 62 -16.85 -13.70 20.73
CA THR A 62 -17.33 -14.17 22.05
C THR A 62 -17.77 -13.05 22.99
N ASP A 63 -17.35 -11.82 22.76
CA ASP A 63 -17.82 -10.66 23.53
C ASP A 63 -19.29 -10.27 23.23
N LYS A 64 -19.89 -10.88 22.20
CA LYS A 64 -21.31 -10.72 21.84
C LYS A 64 -22.22 -11.78 22.48
N ASP A 65 -21.63 -12.83 23.07
CA ASP A 65 -22.41 -13.87 23.75
C ASP A 65 -22.92 -13.34 25.10
N PRO A 66 -24.24 -13.15 25.28
CA PRO A 66 -24.80 -12.65 26.54
C PRO A 66 -24.68 -13.65 27.69
N MET A 67 -24.46 -14.93 27.39
CA MET A 67 -24.32 -16.01 28.41
C MET A 67 -22.86 -16.26 28.81
N ALA A 68 -21.89 -15.62 28.14
CA ALA A 68 -20.48 -15.86 28.43
C ALA A 68 -20.03 -15.22 29.75
N ALA A 69 -19.44 -16.03 30.63
CA ALA A 69 -18.70 -15.52 31.78
C ALA A 69 -17.30 -15.04 31.34
N ARG A 70 -17.04 -13.75 31.46
CA ARG A 70 -15.81 -13.09 30.98
C ARG A 70 -14.96 -12.63 32.15
N VAL A 71 -13.99 -13.44 32.55
CA VAL A 71 -13.13 -13.18 33.72
C VAL A 71 -11.66 -12.92 33.37
N GLY A 72 -11.29 -13.05 32.09
CA GLY A 72 -9.93 -12.80 31.63
C GLY A 72 -9.57 -11.31 31.61
N GLU A 73 -8.29 -11.02 31.46
CA GLU A 73 -7.72 -9.67 31.37
C GLU A 73 -8.27 -8.89 30.15
N ARG A 74 -8.38 -9.56 29.00
CA ARG A 74 -8.76 -8.96 27.70
C ARG A 74 -10.01 -9.62 27.12
N GLU A 75 -11.16 -9.22 27.64
CA GLU A 75 -12.44 -9.78 27.25
C GLU A 75 -13.28 -8.79 26.41
N ALA A 76 -12.63 -7.96 25.63
CA ALA A 76 -13.26 -6.93 24.77
C ALA A 76 -14.23 -6.01 25.53
N ARG A 77 -13.92 -5.70 26.79
CA ARG A 77 -14.66 -4.70 27.57
C ARG A 77 -14.34 -3.32 27.04
N MET A 78 -15.37 -2.61 26.55
CA MET A 78 -15.25 -1.26 26.03
C MET A 78 -15.81 -0.25 27.03
N ALA A 79 -15.24 0.96 27.05
CA ALA A 79 -15.69 2.04 27.91
C ALA A 79 -17.15 2.46 27.62
N SER A 80 -17.58 2.32 26.38
CA SER A 80 -18.96 2.58 25.95
C SER A 80 -19.30 1.80 24.68
N PRO A 81 -20.60 1.62 24.35
CA PRO A 81 -21.04 1.07 23.06
C PRO A 81 -20.46 1.83 21.85
N TYR A 82 -20.32 3.15 21.97
CA TYR A 82 -19.73 3.98 20.90
C TYR A 82 -18.31 3.55 20.52
N ILE A 83 -17.46 3.17 21.50
CA ILE A 83 -16.10 2.66 21.22
C ILE A 83 -16.15 1.32 20.46
N SER A 84 -17.14 0.46 20.78
CA SER A 84 -17.35 -0.78 20.03
C SER A 84 -17.79 -0.50 18.58
N GLU A 85 -18.63 0.51 18.37
CA GLU A 85 -19.07 0.93 17.03
C GLU A 85 -17.90 1.44 16.18
N LEU A 86 -16.98 2.22 16.74
CA LEU A 86 -15.76 2.69 16.07
C LEU A 86 -14.85 1.53 15.62
N ALA A 87 -14.93 0.37 16.27
CA ALA A 87 -14.24 -0.85 15.90
C ALA A 87 -15.09 -1.79 15.02
N HIS A 88 -16.22 -1.33 14.50
CA HIS A 88 -17.21 -2.17 13.81
C HIS A 88 -17.60 -3.43 14.58
N GLY A 89 -17.53 -3.40 15.91
CA GLY A 89 -17.79 -4.53 16.78
C GLY A 89 -16.66 -5.55 16.92
N PHE A 90 -15.53 -5.41 16.24
CA PHE A 90 -14.38 -6.34 16.35
C PHE A 90 -13.43 -5.96 17.49
N CYS A 91 -13.95 -6.00 18.72
CA CYS A 91 -13.26 -5.50 19.90
C CYS A 91 -12.11 -6.37 20.38
N HIS A 92 -12.04 -7.64 19.98
CA HIS A 92 -10.91 -8.52 20.26
C HIS A 92 -9.71 -8.27 19.34
N GLY A 93 -9.84 -7.47 18.28
CA GLY A 93 -8.80 -7.28 17.26
C GLY A 93 -8.59 -8.54 16.41
N ILE A 94 -7.39 -8.68 15.87
CA ILE A 94 -7.00 -9.81 15.01
C ILE A 94 -5.72 -10.47 15.49
N GLY A 95 -5.53 -11.73 15.11
CA GLY A 95 -4.31 -12.50 15.36
C GLY A 95 -4.04 -12.82 16.82
N ARG A 96 -2.89 -13.43 17.06
CA ARG A 96 -2.38 -13.74 18.40
C ARG A 96 -1.03 -13.08 18.64
N SER A 97 -0.71 -12.85 19.90
CA SER A 97 0.59 -12.32 20.28
C SER A 97 1.72 -13.22 19.80
N GLY A 98 2.65 -12.66 19.03
CA GLY A 98 3.81 -13.35 18.49
C GLY A 98 3.59 -14.05 17.14
N VAL A 99 2.33 -14.23 16.68
CA VAL A 99 2.01 -14.79 15.35
C VAL A 99 0.73 -14.13 14.85
N ILE A 100 0.88 -13.03 14.13
CA ILE A 100 -0.26 -12.17 13.79
C ILE A 100 -1.29 -12.86 12.89
N ALA A 101 -0.88 -13.74 11.96
CA ALA A 101 -1.80 -14.40 11.03
C ALA A 101 -2.58 -15.59 11.67
N THR A 102 -2.31 -15.93 12.93
CA THR A 102 -3.01 -17.03 13.62
C THR A 102 -4.41 -16.60 14.07
N SER A 103 -5.39 -17.50 13.88
CA SER A 103 -6.76 -17.28 14.32
C SER A 103 -6.88 -17.10 15.84
N GLN A 104 -7.70 -16.14 16.25
CA GLN A 104 -7.97 -15.81 17.66
C GLN A 104 -9.23 -16.57 18.12
N PRO A 105 -9.12 -17.49 19.11
CA PRO A 105 -10.27 -18.27 19.56
C PRO A 105 -11.44 -17.42 20.12
N LYS A 106 -11.13 -16.26 20.72
CA LYS A 106 -12.15 -15.33 21.25
C LYS A 106 -12.81 -14.47 20.16
N ALA A 107 -12.29 -14.48 18.95
CA ALA A 107 -12.76 -13.69 17.83
C ALA A 107 -12.87 -14.54 16.56
N PRO A 108 -13.83 -15.50 16.50
CA PRO A 108 -14.07 -16.26 15.28
C PRO A 108 -14.38 -15.37 14.08
N GLY A 109 -15.24 -14.36 14.25
CA GLY A 109 -15.58 -13.42 13.21
C GLY A 109 -14.41 -12.54 12.80
N GLY A 110 -13.66 -11.99 13.74
CA GLY A 110 -12.42 -11.26 13.48
C GLY A 110 -11.38 -12.13 12.77
N SER A 111 -11.28 -13.41 13.09
CA SER A 111 -10.39 -14.36 12.42
C SER A 111 -10.82 -14.63 10.98
N ILE A 112 -12.12 -14.75 10.70
CA ILE A 112 -12.64 -14.90 9.32
C ILE A 112 -12.33 -13.64 8.51
N VAL A 113 -12.59 -12.44 9.05
CA VAL A 113 -12.24 -11.17 8.40
C VAL A 113 -10.77 -11.14 8.03
N TYR A 114 -9.89 -11.50 8.95
CA TYR A 114 -8.46 -11.44 8.72
C TYR A 114 -7.97 -12.45 7.68
N ASN A 115 -8.44 -13.70 7.78
CA ASN A 115 -8.09 -14.72 6.79
C ASN A 115 -8.59 -14.35 5.38
N LEU A 116 -9.80 -13.80 5.28
CA LEU A 116 -10.32 -13.31 4.00
C LEU A 116 -9.50 -12.14 3.48
N ALA A 117 -9.18 -11.15 4.31
CA ALA A 117 -8.36 -10.02 3.90
C ALA A 117 -7.01 -10.47 3.33
N ASN A 118 -6.33 -11.43 3.97
CA ASN A 118 -5.07 -11.99 3.47
C ASN A 118 -5.25 -12.73 2.14
N ARG A 119 -6.32 -13.52 1.98
CA ARG A 119 -6.61 -14.21 0.71
C ARG A 119 -6.96 -13.24 -0.41
N LEU A 120 -7.75 -12.20 -0.13
CA LEU A 120 -8.08 -11.18 -1.10
C LEU A 120 -6.87 -10.31 -1.45
N ALA A 121 -5.98 -10.03 -0.50
CA ALA A 121 -4.71 -9.36 -0.77
C ALA A 121 -3.84 -10.18 -1.72
N LEU A 122 -3.67 -11.49 -1.48
CA LEU A 122 -2.96 -12.39 -2.38
C LEU A 122 -3.60 -12.42 -3.78
N ASN A 123 -4.92 -12.55 -3.83
CA ASN A 123 -5.66 -12.54 -5.10
C ASN A 123 -5.50 -11.21 -5.86
N ALA A 124 -5.53 -10.07 -5.13
CA ALA A 124 -5.27 -8.74 -5.69
C ALA A 124 -3.88 -8.66 -6.34
N ILE A 125 -2.85 -9.04 -5.60
CA ILE A 125 -1.47 -8.99 -6.09
C ILE A 125 -1.30 -9.85 -7.33
N LYS A 126 -1.88 -11.08 -7.34
CA LYS A 126 -1.86 -11.96 -8.52
C LYS A 126 -2.57 -11.35 -9.72
N LYS A 127 -3.83 -10.91 -9.54
CA LYS A 127 -4.64 -10.32 -10.62
C LYS A 127 -4.03 -9.02 -11.16
N PHE A 128 -3.40 -8.22 -10.28
CA PHE A 128 -2.87 -6.92 -10.66
C PHE A 128 -1.42 -6.92 -11.13
N GLY A 129 -0.84 -8.09 -11.39
CA GLY A 129 0.36 -8.20 -12.20
C GLY A 129 1.51 -9.05 -11.65
N VAL A 130 1.36 -9.74 -10.50
CA VAL A 130 2.39 -10.64 -9.94
C VAL A 130 1.77 -12.02 -9.69
N PRO A 131 1.53 -12.83 -10.73
CA PRO A 131 0.90 -14.15 -10.61
C PRO A 131 1.74 -15.16 -9.81
N ASN A 132 3.07 -15.03 -9.78
CA ASN A 132 3.99 -15.99 -9.14
C ASN A 132 4.25 -15.69 -7.66
N VAL A 133 3.39 -14.89 -7.01
CA VAL A 133 3.41 -14.73 -5.55
C VAL A 133 2.64 -15.89 -4.88
N ASN A 134 3.17 -16.43 -3.77
CA ASN A 134 2.57 -17.59 -3.09
C ASN A 134 1.81 -17.22 -1.82
N GLY A 135 2.21 -16.15 -1.13
CA GLY A 135 1.56 -15.68 0.08
C GLY A 135 1.43 -14.16 0.16
N ALA A 136 0.45 -13.70 0.94
CA ALA A 136 0.32 -12.30 1.33
C ALA A 136 -0.30 -12.17 2.73
N ILE A 137 0.21 -11.24 3.52
CA ILE A 137 -0.32 -10.87 4.83
C ILE A 137 -0.58 -9.36 4.85
N VAL A 138 -1.78 -8.99 5.29
CA VAL A 138 -2.15 -7.60 5.56
C VAL A 138 -1.79 -7.29 7.00
N PHE A 139 -0.74 -6.49 7.20
CA PHE A 139 -0.35 -6.03 8.52
C PHE A 139 -1.11 -4.76 8.90
N PRO A 140 -1.63 -4.64 10.14
CA PRO A 140 -2.22 -3.40 10.66
C PRO A 140 -1.13 -2.40 11.05
N LEU A 141 -0.21 -2.14 10.12
CA LEU A 141 0.98 -1.30 10.27
C LEU A 141 1.24 -0.56 8.95
N ALA A 142 1.77 0.66 9.05
CA ALA A 142 2.22 1.38 7.86
C ALA A 142 3.44 0.69 7.20
N THR A 143 3.66 0.97 5.91
CA THR A 143 4.70 0.35 5.08
C THR A 143 6.08 0.30 5.74
N GLY A 144 6.52 1.40 6.39
CA GLY A 144 7.83 1.44 7.06
C GLY A 144 7.98 0.42 8.17
N MET A 145 6.93 0.21 8.98
CA MET A 145 6.92 -0.81 10.03
C MET A 145 6.85 -2.23 9.45
N SER A 146 6.11 -2.42 8.37
CA SER A 146 6.05 -3.72 7.68
C SER A 146 7.38 -4.07 7.01
N ILE A 147 8.12 -3.08 6.47
CA ILE A 147 9.51 -3.25 6.01
C ILE A 147 10.41 -3.65 7.19
N ALA A 148 10.25 -3.04 8.37
CA ALA A 148 11.02 -3.40 9.55
C ALA A 148 10.80 -4.88 9.95
N LEU A 149 9.56 -5.39 9.87
CA LEU A 149 9.29 -6.82 10.12
C LEU A 149 9.98 -7.72 9.10
N ALA A 150 9.95 -7.38 7.81
CA ALA A 150 10.64 -8.16 6.78
C ALA A 150 12.16 -8.15 6.96
N LEU A 151 12.72 -7.00 7.36
CA LEU A 151 14.15 -6.88 7.69
C LEU A 151 14.52 -7.63 8.97
N ALA A 152 13.63 -7.67 9.98
CA ALA A 152 13.84 -8.48 11.18
C ALA A 152 13.91 -9.98 10.84
N ALA A 153 13.00 -10.46 9.98
CA ALA A 153 13.03 -11.84 9.48
C ALA A 153 14.34 -12.14 8.74
N ALA A 154 14.78 -11.26 7.84
CA ALA A 154 16.05 -11.41 7.12
C ALA A 154 17.25 -11.45 8.09
N ARG A 155 17.30 -10.57 9.10
CA ARG A 155 18.31 -10.58 10.16
C ARG A 155 18.31 -11.92 10.91
N ASP A 156 17.14 -12.39 11.29
CA ASP A 156 17.02 -13.60 12.14
C ASP A 156 17.35 -14.88 11.36
N ILE A 157 17.14 -14.90 10.05
CA ILE A 157 17.54 -15.99 9.17
C ILE A 157 19.05 -15.97 8.91
N THR A 158 19.59 -14.82 8.52
CA THR A 158 20.99 -14.69 8.11
C THR A 158 21.97 -14.55 9.28
N LYS A 159 21.51 -14.06 10.43
CA LYS A 159 22.33 -13.67 11.60
C LYS A 159 23.34 -12.54 11.29
N ARG A 160 23.10 -11.80 10.22
CA ARG A 160 23.96 -10.71 9.73
C ARG A 160 23.41 -9.34 10.14
N LYS A 161 24.18 -8.26 9.95
CA LYS A 161 23.92 -6.96 10.57
C LYS A 161 23.78 -5.78 9.61
N LYS A 162 24.06 -5.95 8.32
CA LYS A 162 24.04 -4.86 7.34
C LYS A 162 22.92 -5.01 6.34
N VAL A 163 22.36 -3.88 5.87
CA VAL A 163 21.41 -3.83 4.76
C VAL A 163 21.99 -2.96 3.67
N VAL A 164 22.21 -3.53 2.49
CA VAL A 164 22.54 -2.75 1.30
C VAL A 164 21.30 -2.01 0.85
N PHE A 165 21.39 -0.67 0.88
CA PHE A 165 20.24 0.21 0.70
C PHE A 165 20.52 1.26 -0.40
N PRO A 166 20.05 1.03 -1.63
CA PRO A 166 19.99 2.05 -2.66
C PRO A 166 19.33 3.32 -2.13
N ARG A 167 20.07 4.44 -2.10
CA ARG A 167 19.64 5.66 -1.40
C ARG A 167 18.23 6.10 -1.80
N LEU A 168 17.41 6.25 -0.77
CA LEU A 168 16.07 6.79 -0.86
C LEU A 168 15.89 7.85 0.22
N ASP A 169 15.70 9.10 -0.19
CA ASP A 169 15.55 10.23 0.74
C ASP A 169 14.14 10.26 1.35
N HIS A 170 13.79 9.17 2.00
CA HIS A 170 12.58 8.99 2.78
C HIS A 170 12.94 8.42 4.16
N LYS A 171 12.46 9.08 5.22
CA LYS A 171 12.86 8.73 6.61
C LYS A 171 12.44 7.32 7.03
N SER A 172 11.32 6.79 6.51
CA SER A 172 10.75 5.52 6.99
C SER A 172 11.65 4.30 6.71
N PRO A 173 12.19 4.05 5.50
CA PRO A 173 13.04 2.89 5.28
C PRO A 173 14.33 2.90 6.11
N ILE A 174 14.99 4.05 6.21
CA ILE A 174 16.23 4.17 7.03
C ILE A 174 15.92 3.91 8.51
N LYS A 175 14.80 4.45 9.02
CA LYS A 175 14.36 4.18 10.38
C LYS A 175 13.96 2.73 10.59
N ALA A 176 13.34 2.09 9.60
CA ALA A 176 12.98 0.67 9.65
C ALA A 176 14.23 -0.21 9.80
N ILE A 177 15.29 0.04 9.01
CA ILE A 177 16.57 -0.68 9.11
C ILE A 177 17.16 -0.56 10.52
N ARG A 178 17.27 0.68 11.04
CA ARG A 178 17.84 0.94 12.35
C ARG A 178 17.00 0.40 13.51
N LEU A 179 15.67 0.43 13.37
CA LEU A 179 14.72 -0.03 14.40
C LEU A 179 14.94 -1.50 14.76
N VAL A 180 15.28 -2.32 13.77
CA VAL A 180 15.52 -3.75 13.97
C VAL A 180 17.00 -4.09 14.24
N GLY A 181 17.82 -3.09 14.59
CA GLY A 181 19.23 -3.28 14.97
C GLY A 181 20.17 -3.52 13.78
N LEU A 182 19.73 -3.23 12.55
CA LEU A 182 20.55 -3.34 11.35
C LEU A 182 21.21 -2.01 10.98
N THR A 183 22.35 -2.07 10.32
CA THR A 183 23.11 -0.93 9.84
C THR A 183 22.90 -0.74 8.34
N PRO A 184 22.40 0.42 7.86
CA PRO A 184 22.27 0.68 6.45
C PRO A 184 23.61 0.96 5.79
N VAL A 185 23.93 0.23 4.73
CA VAL A 185 24.98 0.54 3.77
C VAL A 185 24.34 1.31 2.63
N ILE A 186 24.41 2.63 2.69
CA ILE A 186 23.73 3.53 1.76
C ILE A 186 24.52 3.63 0.45
N ILE A 187 23.87 3.31 -0.66
CA ILE A 187 24.47 3.39 -2.00
C ILE A 187 24.00 4.65 -2.70
N GLU A 188 24.91 5.56 -2.96
CA GLU A 188 24.61 6.82 -3.66
C GLU A 188 24.22 6.58 -5.12
N GLY A 189 23.25 7.37 -5.60
CA GLY A 189 22.86 7.38 -6.99
C GLY A 189 23.83 8.13 -7.89
N LYS A 190 23.63 7.99 -9.21
CA LYS A 190 24.29 8.77 -10.25
C LYS A 190 23.26 9.48 -11.10
N ILE A 191 23.63 10.62 -11.65
CA ILE A 191 22.77 11.42 -12.55
C ILE A 191 22.95 10.91 -13.99
N TYR A 192 21.81 10.61 -14.63
CA TYR A 192 21.71 10.25 -16.05
C TYR A 192 20.67 11.14 -16.70
N GLY A 193 21.12 12.19 -17.41
CA GLY A 193 20.24 13.27 -17.84
C GLY A 193 19.61 13.97 -16.63
N ASP A 194 18.30 13.88 -16.49
CA ASP A 194 17.58 14.40 -15.31
C ASP A 194 17.33 13.32 -14.24
N ALA A 195 17.54 12.05 -14.56
CA ALA A 195 17.22 10.96 -13.66
C ALA A 195 18.36 10.64 -12.67
N VAL A 196 17.97 10.33 -11.43
CA VAL A 196 18.88 9.72 -10.45
C VAL A 196 18.65 8.21 -10.45
N ARG A 197 19.67 7.45 -10.83
CA ARG A 197 19.67 5.97 -10.87
C ARG A 197 20.78 5.41 -10.02
N ILE A 198 20.59 4.19 -9.54
CA ILE A 198 21.63 3.44 -8.82
C ILE A 198 22.02 2.23 -9.66
N PRO A 199 23.25 2.20 -10.21
CA PRO A 199 23.71 1.08 -11.01
C PRO A 199 23.80 -0.20 -10.17
N PRO A 200 23.27 -1.34 -10.66
CA PRO A 200 23.29 -2.62 -9.94
C PRO A 200 24.71 -3.09 -9.55
N GLU A 201 25.71 -2.77 -10.36
CA GLU A 201 27.10 -3.15 -10.12
C GLU A 201 27.69 -2.49 -8.85
N ILE A 202 27.18 -1.32 -8.47
CA ILE A 202 27.58 -0.64 -7.23
C ILE A 202 26.91 -1.30 -6.03
N ILE A 203 25.67 -1.76 -6.20
CA ILE A 203 24.93 -2.52 -5.18
C ILE A 203 25.68 -3.83 -4.90
N GLU A 204 26.08 -4.56 -5.94
CA GLU A 204 26.80 -5.82 -5.83
C GLU A 204 28.13 -5.65 -5.09
N LYS A 205 28.93 -4.63 -5.44
CA LYS A 205 30.20 -4.32 -4.78
C LYS A 205 30.09 -3.97 -3.30
N ALA A 206 28.90 -3.58 -2.85
CA ALA A 206 28.64 -3.24 -1.45
C ALA A 206 28.22 -4.44 -0.59
N ILE A 207 28.04 -5.60 -1.20
CA ILE A 207 27.70 -6.84 -0.52
C ILE A 207 28.96 -7.40 0.14
N ASP A 208 28.84 -7.76 1.41
CA ASP A 208 29.86 -8.43 2.21
C ASP A 208 29.25 -9.55 3.06
N GLU A 209 30.11 -10.24 3.84
CA GLU A 209 29.69 -11.36 4.70
C GLU A 209 28.69 -10.94 5.80
N GLU A 210 28.65 -9.66 6.16
CA GLU A 210 27.73 -9.10 7.14
C GLU A 210 26.39 -8.63 6.53
N THR A 211 26.21 -8.78 5.23
CA THR A 211 25.00 -8.30 4.53
C THR A 211 23.81 -9.22 4.80
N ALA A 212 22.84 -8.74 5.58
CA ALA A 212 21.61 -9.46 5.93
C ALA A 212 20.53 -9.40 4.84
N ALA A 213 20.46 -8.31 4.10
CA ALA A 213 19.46 -8.10 3.03
C ALA A 213 19.86 -6.98 2.07
N ILE A 214 19.24 -7.00 0.90
CA ILE A 214 19.16 -5.84 0.00
C ILE A 214 17.75 -5.27 0.10
N LEU A 215 17.60 -3.95 0.36
CA LEU A 215 16.32 -3.24 0.37
C LEU A 215 16.24 -2.29 -0.83
N SER A 216 15.62 -2.74 -1.93
CA SER A 216 15.40 -1.93 -3.13
C SER A 216 14.05 -1.21 -3.13
N THR A 217 13.86 -0.26 -4.06
CA THR A 217 12.61 0.53 -4.17
C THR A 217 12.13 0.61 -5.62
N THR A 218 10.84 0.34 -5.85
CA THR A 218 10.23 0.37 -7.20
C THR A 218 9.81 1.75 -7.64
N THR A 219 9.34 2.60 -6.73
CA THR A 219 8.79 3.91 -7.09
C THR A 219 9.01 4.90 -5.96
N PHE A 220 9.53 6.05 -6.34
CA PHE A 220 9.67 7.20 -5.46
C PHE A 220 9.36 8.48 -6.25
N PHE A 221 9.53 9.64 -5.64
CA PHE A 221 9.37 10.91 -6.33
C PHE A 221 10.55 11.18 -7.28
N PRO A 222 10.32 11.76 -8.47
CA PRO A 222 11.41 12.27 -9.29
C PRO A 222 12.32 13.21 -8.48
N PRO A 223 13.61 13.26 -8.77
CA PRO A 223 14.29 12.70 -9.93
C PRO A 223 14.70 11.23 -9.80
N ARG A 224 14.39 10.57 -8.67
CA ARG A 224 14.75 9.18 -8.40
C ARG A 224 13.87 8.23 -9.23
N GLU A 225 14.48 7.49 -10.14
CA GLU A 225 13.83 6.38 -10.84
C GLU A 225 13.82 5.10 -10.02
N ALA A 226 13.02 4.13 -10.44
CA ALA A 226 12.99 2.80 -9.84
C ALA A 226 14.37 2.12 -9.89
N ASP A 227 14.70 1.31 -8.88
CA ASP A 227 15.84 0.42 -8.97
C ASP A 227 15.63 -0.62 -10.07
N ASP A 228 16.72 -1.10 -10.68
CA ASP A 228 16.67 -2.27 -11.53
C ASP A 228 16.50 -3.53 -10.66
N ILE A 229 15.27 -3.73 -10.18
CA ILE A 229 14.94 -4.84 -9.27
C ILE A 229 15.17 -6.21 -9.90
N LYS A 230 15.17 -6.30 -11.25
CA LYS A 230 15.48 -7.55 -11.96
C LYS A 230 16.96 -7.89 -11.90
N ALA A 231 17.84 -6.92 -12.12
CA ALA A 231 19.29 -7.10 -11.95
C ALA A 231 19.63 -7.37 -10.48
N ILE A 232 19.03 -6.63 -9.55
CA ILE A 232 19.21 -6.83 -8.11
C ILE A 232 18.74 -8.23 -7.67
N ALA A 233 17.64 -8.75 -8.22
CA ALA A 233 17.18 -10.10 -7.91
C ALA A 233 18.16 -11.19 -8.35
N LYS A 234 18.85 -11.01 -9.49
CA LYS A 234 19.91 -11.91 -9.94
C LYS A 234 21.10 -11.87 -8.97
N ILE A 235 21.58 -10.68 -8.62
CA ILE A 235 22.65 -10.46 -7.64
C ILE A 235 22.28 -11.12 -6.30
N ALA A 236 21.06 -10.89 -5.81
CA ALA A 236 20.58 -11.46 -4.56
C ALA A 236 20.58 -13.01 -4.59
N LYS A 237 20.25 -13.60 -5.75
CA LYS A 237 20.28 -15.06 -5.96
C LYS A 237 21.71 -15.58 -5.96
N GLU A 238 22.65 -14.94 -6.67
CA GLU A 238 24.04 -15.32 -6.77
C GLU A 238 24.75 -15.27 -5.40
N HIS A 239 24.49 -14.21 -4.62
CA HIS A 239 25.05 -14.03 -3.28
C HIS A 239 24.25 -14.71 -2.16
N GLN A 240 23.14 -15.36 -2.48
CA GLN A 240 22.22 -16.00 -1.51
C GLN A 240 21.73 -15.06 -0.38
N ILE A 241 21.47 -13.80 -0.71
CA ILE A 241 21.05 -12.75 0.21
C ILE A 241 19.56 -12.46 0.02
N PRO A 242 18.78 -12.30 1.11
CA PRO A 242 17.39 -11.85 1.04
C PRO A 242 17.24 -10.52 0.29
N HIS A 243 16.28 -10.47 -0.65
CA HIS A 243 15.90 -9.27 -1.38
C HIS A 243 14.49 -8.83 -1.00
N ILE A 244 14.40 -7.68 -0.36
CA ILE A 244 13.15 -7.05 0.06
C ILE A 244 12.90 -5.83 -0.82
N ILE A 245 11.70 -5.70 -1.38
CA ILE A 245 11.34 -4.61 -2.27
C ILE A 245 10.36 -3.67 -1.57
N ASN A 246 10.72 -2.41 -1.42
CA ASN A 246 9.81 -1.33 -1.05
C ASN A 246 8.95 -0.96 -2.27
N ASN A 247 7.73 -1.47 -2.32
CA ASN A 247 6.75 -1.26 -3.38
C ASN A 247 5.59 -0.35 -2.92
N ALA A 248 5.85 0.63 -2.09
CA ALA A 248 4.82 1.42 -1.39
C ALA A 248 3.70 1.95 -2.30
N TYR A 249 4.01 2.31 -3.55
CA TYR A 249 3.06 2.87 -4.53
C TYR A 249 2.75 1.94 -5.71
N GLY A 250 3.39 0.77 -5.81
CA GLY A 250 3.54 0.09 -7.09
C GLY A 250 2.28 -0.62 -7.60
N VAL A 251 1.35 -1.04 -6.73
CA VAL A 251 0.16 -1.81 -7.16
C VAL A 251 -0.70 -1.01 -8.14
N GLN A 252 -0.75 0.31 -8.00
CA GLN A 252 -1.48 1.18 -8.93
C GLN A 252 -0.86 1.24 -10.34
N SER A 253 0.39 0.80 -10.52
CA SER A 253 1.09 0.83 -11.81
C SER A 253 1.27 -0.56 -12.40
N ARG A 254 0.68 -0.81 -13.56
CA ARG A 254 0.86 -2.08 -14.31
C ARG A 254 2.32 -2.34 -14.66
N ILE A 255 3.06 -1.29 -14.99
CA ILE A 255 4.49 -1.38 -15.36
C ILE A 255 5.31 -1.86 -14.16
N ILE A 256 5.09 -1.27 -12.99
CA ILE A 256 5.80 -1.64 -11.77
C ILE A 256 5.49 -3.09 -11.36
N MET A 257 4.22 -3.50 -11.41
CA MET A 257 3.85 -4.87 -11.05
C MET A 257 4.47 -5.89 -12.00
N LYS A 258 4.54 -5.60 -13.31
CA LYS A 258 5.27 -6.44 -14.28
C LYS A 258 6.78 -6.48 -14.00
N LYS A 259 7.40 -5.35 -13.58
CA LYS A 259 8.82 -5.33 -13.18
C LYS A 259 9.07 -6.25 -11.98
N ILE A 260 8.17 -6.28 -10.98
CA ILE A 260 8.26 -7.19 -9.82
C ILE A 260 8.15 -8.65 -10.28
N GLN A 261 7.16 -8.97 -11.12
CA GLN A 261 7.04 -10.33 -11.67
C GLN A 261 8.34 -10.73 -12.41
N GLY A 262 8.86 -9.86 -13.26
CA GLY A 262 10.12 -10.11 -13.97
C GLY A 262 11.34 -10.24 -13.05
N ALA A 263 11.33 -9.66 -11.87
CA ALA A 263 12.39 -9.85 -10.86
C ALA A 263 12.26 -11.23 -10.19
N ILE A 264 11.03 -11.65 -9.84
CA ILE A 264 10.75 -12.98 -9.28
C ILE A 264 11.17 -14.08 -10.28
N ASP A 265 10.85 -13.90 -11.56
CA ASP A 265 11.20 -14.87 -12.61
C ASP A 265 12.71 -14.95 -12.87
N ALA A 266 13.44 -13.86 -12.64
CA ALA A 266 14.87 -13.76 -12.95
C ALA A 266 15.78 -14.16 -11.80
N GLY A 267 15.36 -14.02 -10.55
CA GLY A 267 16.24 -14.20 -9.41
C GLY A 267 15.53 -14.35 -8.07
N ARG A 268 16.15 -13.86 -7.00
CA ARG A 268 15.63 -13.96 -5.64
C ARG A 268 14.88 -12.69 -5.25
N VAL A 269 13.62 -12.86 -4.88
CA VAL A 269 12.79 -11.86 -4.23
C VAL A 269 12.10 -12.54 -3.05
N ASP A 270 12.42 -12.14 -1.83
CA ASP A 270 11.87 -12.78 -0.63
C ASP A 270 10.57 -12.10 -0.17
N ALA A 271 10.47 -10.79 -0.30
CA ALA A 271 9.23 -10.06 -0.02
C ALA A 271 9.16 -8.72 -0.75
N PHE A 272 7.93 -8.25 -0.98
CA PHE A 272 7.68 -6.88 -1.40
C PHE A 272 6.52 -6.29 -0.60
N VAL A 273 6.66 -5.01 -0.24
CA VAL A 273 5.79 -4.34 0.73
C VAL A 273 5.09 -3.17 0.07
N GLN A 274 3.76 -3.15 0.09
CA GLN A 274 2.92 -2.09 -0.47
C GLN A 274 1.95 -1.51 0.53
N SER A 275 1.72 -0.21 0.43
CA SER A 275 0.79 0.53 1.29
C SER A 275 -0.66 0.30 0.87
N VAL A 276 -1.55 0.08 1.82
CA VAL A 276 -2.99 -0.06 1.56
C VAL A 276 -3.59 1.29 1.19
N ASP A 277 -3.23 2.36 1.90
CA ASP A 277 -3.73 3.71 1.66
C ASP A 277 -3.35 4.25 0.27
N LYS A 278 -2.12 4.00 -0.20
CA LYS A 278 -1.62 4.50 -1.47
C LYS A 278 -2.11 3.72 -2.68
N ASN A 279 -2.51 2.47 -2.50
CA ASN A 279 -2.90 1.59 -3.61
C ASN A 279 -4.39 1.25 -3.64
N PHE A 280 -5.07 1.22 -2.50
CA PHE A 280 -6.47 0.80 -2.41
C PHE A 280 -7.41 1.87 -1.84
N LEU A 281 -6.92 3.10 -1.67
CA LEU A 281 -7.69 4.26 -1.19
C LEU A 281 -8.36 4.03 0.18
N ALA A 282 -7.74 3.24 1.04
CA ALA A 282 -8.15 3.06 2.42
C ALA A 282 -7.43 4.06 3.34
N PRO A 283 -7.90 4.27 4.57
CA PRO A 283 -7.18 5.06 5.56
C PRO A 283 -5.78 4.55 5.85
N VAL A 284 -4.90 5.45 6.27
CA VAL A 284 -3.52 5.09 6.68
C VAL A 284 -3.56 4.11 7.85
N GLY A 285 -2.67 3.10 7.83
CA GLY A 285 -2.52 2.17 8.95
C GLY A 285 -2.39 0.71 8.54
N GLY A 286 -2.48 0.39 7.24
CA GLY A 286 -2.32 -0.95 6.71
C GLY A 286 -1.25 -1.05 5.62
N ALA A 287 -0.56 -2.19 5.57
CA ALA A 287 0.31 -2.56 4.46
C ALA A 287 0.17 -4.06 4.13
N ILE A 288 0.36 -4.40 2.86
CA ILE A 288 0.41 -5.78 2.39
C ILE A 288 1.88 -6.16 2.23
N VAL A 289 2.30 -7.23 2.87
CA VAL A 289 3.55 -7.92 2.57
C VAL A 289 3.21 -9.14 1.74
N ALA A 290 3.77 -9.21 0.54
CA ALA A 290 3.58 -10.33 -0.36
C ALA A 290 4.93 -11.01 -0.64
N SER A 291 4.92 -12.32 -0.83
CA SER A 291 6.11 -13.13 -1.01
C SER A 291 5.87 -14.28 -1.99
N PRO A 292 6.82 -14.59 -2.88
CA PRO A 292 6.88 -15.87 -3.58
C PRO A 292 7.36 -17.01 -2.66
N ASP A 293 7.93 -16.70 -1.49
CA ASP A 293 8.44 -17.65 -0.50
C ASP A 293 7.55 -17.65 0.75
N GLU A 294 6.78 -18.73 0.94
CA GLU A 294 5.88 -18.88 2.09
C GLU A 294 6.62 -19.03 3.41
N GLU A 295 7.82 -19.64 3.42
CA GLU A 295 8.63 -19.81 4.64
C GLU A 295 9.15 -18.46 5.11
N PHE A 296 9.65 -17.63 4.20
CA PHE A 296 10.08 -16.27 4.53
C PHE A 296 8.91 -15.41 5.03
N LEU A 297 7.72 -15.56 4.41
CA LEU A 297 6.52 -14.85 4.85
C LEU A 297 6.09 -15.27 6.27
N GLU A 298 6.23 -16.57 6.61
CA GLU A 298 5.96 -17.06 7.96
C GLU A 298 6.97 -16.50 8.99
N GLN A 299 8.24 -16.38 8.64
CA GLN A 299 9.22 -15.69 9.50
C GLN A 299 8.83 -14.24 9.75
N ILE A 300 8.34 -13.52 8.73
CA ILE A 300 7.82 -12.15 8.92
C ILE A 300 6.61 -12.14 9.86
N ASN A 301 5.68 -13.11 9.71
CA ASN A 301 4.52 -13.28 10.56
C ASN A 301 4.90 -13.40 12.04
N GLN A 302 5.95 -14.16 12.34
CA GLN A 302 6.48 -14.38 13.69
C GLN A 302 7.21 -13.16 14.28
N CYS A 303 7.66 -12.23 13.47
CA CYS A 303 8.29 -10.98 13.95
C CYS A 303 7.28 -9.97 14.52
N TYR A 304 5.98 -10.17 14.37
CA TYR A 304 4.98 -9.21 14.84
C TYR A 304 4.77 -9.31 16.36
N ALA A 305 5.21 -8.28 17.08
CA ALA A 305 5.17 -8.22 18.53
C ALA A 305 3.79 -7.74 19.04
N GLY A 306 2.85 -8.66 19.24
CA GLY A 306 1.56 -8.36 19.84
C GLY A 306 0.35 -8.86 19.04
N ARG A 307 -0.82 -8.30 19.36
CA ARG A 307 -2.07 -8.49 18.61
C ARG A 307 -2.33 -7.27 17.75
N GLY A 308 -3.01 -7.45 16.62
CA GLY A 308 -3.32 -6.37 15.69
C GLY A 308 -4.67 -5.72 15.92
N SER A 309 -4.77 -4.45 15.56
CA SER A 309 -6.06 -3.77 15.38
C SER A 309 -6.81 -4.38 14.20
N ALA A 310 -8.11 -4.61 14.33
CA ALA A 310 -8.96 -5.03 13.22
C ALA A 310 -9.25 -3.88 12.24
N ALA A 311 -9.16 -2.62 12.67
CA ALA A 311 -9.60 -1.47 11.87
C ALA A 311 -8.90 -1.36 10.50
N PRO A 312 -7.57 -1.39 10.36
CA PRO A 312 -6.93 -1.32 9.04
C PRO A 312 -7.28 -2.51 8.14
N ILE A 313 -7.52 -3.67 8.73
CA ILE A 313 -7.90 -4.89 7.99
C ILE A 313 -9.31 -4.76 7.44
N ILE A 314 -10.25 -4.31 8.25
CA ILE A 314 -11.63 -4.05 7.85
C ILE A 314 -11.69 -2.97 6.76
N GLN A 315 -10.91 -1.91 6.92
CA GLN A 315 -10.83 -0.82 5.95
C GLN A 315 -10.29 -1.29 4.60
N PHE A 316 -9.25 -2.13 4.60
CA PHE A 316 -8.75 -2.77 3.37
C PHE A 316 -9.81 -3.70 2.75
N LEU A 317 -10.42 -4.57 3.56
CA LEU A 317 -11.45 -5.49 3.09
C LEU A 317 -12.64 -4.73 2.48
N ALA A 318 -13.12 -3.70 3.16
CA ALA A 318 -14.20 -2.86 2.65
C ALA A 318 -13.82 -2.14 1.35
N ALA A 319 -12.58 -1.61 1.25
CA ALA A 319 -12.09 -0.94 0.05
C ALA A 319 -12.05 -1.89 -1.15
N ILE A 320 -11.47 -3.09 -0.98
CA ILE A 320 -11.35 -4.06 -2.08
C ILE A 320 -12.70 -4.62 -2.51
N LEU A 321 -13.64 -4.81 -1.58
CA LEU A 321 -15.01 -5.23 -1.87
C LEU A 321 -15.80 -4.11 -2.55
N THR A 322 -15.59 -2.84 -2.16
CA THR A 322 -16.24 -1.68 -2.82
C THR A 322 -15.77 -1.52 -4.25
N LEU A 323 -14.49 -1.72 -4.50
CA LEU A 323 -13.90 -1.55 -5.83
C LEU A 323 -14.20 -2.74 -6.76
N GLY A 324 -14.02 -3.96 -6.27
CA GLY A 324 -13.94 -5.12 -7.13
C GLY A 324 -12.78 -5.01 -8.12
N VAL A 325 -12.63 -5.99 -9.00
CA VAL A 325 -11.60 -5.98 -10.06
C VAL A 325 -11.86 -4.84 -11.04
N ASN A 326 -13.09 -4.75 -11.55
CA ASN A 326 -13.47 -3.77 -12.56
C ASN A 326 -13.35 -2.32 -12.06
N GLY A 327 -13.71 -2.06 -10.80
CA GLY A 327 -13.55 -0.74 -10.18
C GLY A 327 -12.08 -0.36 -10.02
N TYR A 328 -11.25 -1.29 -9.60
CA TYR A 328 -9.80 -1.03 -9.46
C TYR A 328 -9.13 -0.76 -10.82
N GLU A 329 -9.47 -1.55 -11.85
CA GLU A 329 -8.95 -1.33 -13.20
C GLU A 329 -9.41 0.00 -13.82
N ARG A 330 -10.65 0.45 -13.52
CA ARG A 330 -11.10 1.80 -13.90
C ARG A 330 -10.22 2.88 -13.25
N LEU A 331 -9.92 2.76 -11.95
CA LEU A 331 -9.05 3.71 -11.24
C LEU A 331 -7.64 3.74 -11.84
N ARG A 332 -7.06 2.59 -12.21
CA ARG A 332 -5.75 2.52 -12.89
C ARG A 332 -5.79 3.26 -14.24
N ASN A 333 -6.83 3.00 -15.04
CA ASN A 333 -7.01 3.66 -16.33
C ASN A 333 -7.17 5.19 -16.20
N GLU A 334 -7.90 5.64 -15.18
CA GLU A 334 -8.05 7.06 -14.86
C GLU A 334 -6.74 7.69 -14.42
N GLN A 335 -5.98 7.00 -13.58
CA GLN A 335 -4.66 7.43 -13.12
C GLN A 335 -3.70 7.64 -14.30
N GLU A 336 -3.61 6.68 -15.22
CA GLU A 336 -2.75 6.77 -16.42
C GLU A 336 -3.15 7.95 -17.31
N LYS A 337 -4.46 8.15 -17.52
CA LYS A 337 -4.98 9.30 -18.29
C LYS A 337 -4.69 10.63 -17.60
N ASN A 338 -4.86 10.68 -16.27
CA ASN A 338 -4.63 11.89 -15.49
C ASN A 338 -3.14 12.24 -15.41
N LEU A 339 -2.24 11.26 -15.34
CA LEU A 339 -0.81 11.51 -15.41
C LEU A 339 -0.39 12.11 -16.76
N LYS A 340 -0.93 11.56 -17.85
CA LYS A 340 -0.70 12.11 -19.20
C LYS A 340 -1.22 13.54 -19.30
N LEU A 341 -2.46 13.76 -18.87
CA LEU A 341 -3.06 15.11 -18.86
C LEU A 341 -2.24 16.10 -18.02
N LEU A 342 -1.76 15.67 -16.84
CA LEU A 342 -0.90 16.47 -15.98
C LEU A 342 0.38 16.89 -16.75
N LYS A 343 1.07 15.94 -17.38
CA LYS A 343 2.26 16.23 -18.18
C LYS A 343 1.99 17.23 -19.30
N ASP A 344 0.92 17.02 -20.07
CA ASP A 344 0.57 17.88 -21.22
C ASP A 344 0.22 19.32 -20.78
N LEU A 345 -0.49 19.47 -19.66
CA LEU A 345 -0.83 20.80 -19.12
C LEU A 345 0.39 21.49 -18.51
N LEU A 346 1.19 20.77 -17.74
CA LEU A 346 2.41 21.31 -17.13
C LEU A 346 3.40 21.80 -18.19
N LEU A 347 3.62 21.04 -19.25
CA LEU A 347 4.53 21.42 -20.34
C LEU A 347 4.18 22.81 -20.86
N LYS A 348 2.92 23.04 -21.25
CA LYS A 348 2.43 24.33 -21.77
C LYS A 348 2.53 25.45 -20.72
N THR A 349 2.37 25.14 -19.46
CA THR A 349 2.37 26.16 -18.40
C THR A 349 3.79 26.55 -18.02
N VAL A 350 4.70 25.61 -17.80
CA VAL A 350 6.05 25.91 -17.29
C VAL A 350 6.94 26.58 -18.35
N GLU A 351 6.76 26.25 -19.63
CA GLU A 351 7.48 26.89 -20.75
C GLU A 351 7.28 28.39 -20.78
N LYS A 352 6.10 28.92 -20.45
CA LYS A 352 5.82 30.38 -20.36
C LYS A 352 6.74 31.09 -19.35
N TYR A 353 7.26 30.35 -18.39
CA TYR A 353 8.09 30.88 -17.30
C TYR A 353 9.56 30.48 -17.40
N GLY A 354 9.98 29.89 -18.55
CA GLY A 354 11.34 29.45 -18.80
C GLY A 354 11.76 28.24 -17.98
N GLU A 355 10.80 27.44 -17.55
CA GLU A 355 11.02 26.16 -16.85
C GLU A 355 10.65 25.02 -17.79
N ARG A 356 11.04 23.79 -17.42
CA ARG A 356 10.77 22.59 -18.20
C ARG A 356 10.34 21.41 -17.33
N ILE A 357 9.77 20.40 -17.93
CA ILE A 357 9.56 19.11 -17.31
C ILE A 357 10.91 18.37 -17.26
N LEU A 358 11.22 17.74 -16.14
CA LEU A 358 12.38 16.86 -16.03
C LEU A 358 12.08 15.50 -16.70
N GLU A 359 13.03 15.02 -17.50
CA GLU A 359 12.94 13.74 -18.21
C GLU A 359 13.28 12.58 -17.27
N VAL A 360 12.30 12.18 -16.47
CA VAL A 360 12.40 11.11 -15.48
C VAL A 360 11.25 10.13 -15.63
N GLU A 361 11.55 8.84 -15.73
CA GLU A 361 10.52 7.81 -15.78
C GLU A 361 9.85 7.66 -14.39
N ASN A 362 8.58 8.02 -14.30
CA ASN A 362 7.80 7.86 -13.09
C ASN A 362 6.32 7.58 -13.42
N PRO A 363 5.71 6.51 -12.85
CA PRO A 363 4.34 6.12 -13.20
C PRO A 363 3.25 6.94 -12.50
N VAL A 364 3.60 7.83 -11.56
CA VAL A 364 2.61 8.56 -10.74
C VAL A 364 2.93 10.04 -10.55
N ALA A 365 4.12 10.49 -10.92
CA ALA A 365 4.58 11.85 -10.64
C ALA A 365 5.30 12.49 -11.81
N VAL A 366 5.27 13.83 -11.82
CA VAL A 366 6.00 14.69 -12.76
C VAL A 366 6.81 15.69 -11.95
N ALA A 367 8.07 15.89 -12.30
CA ALA A 367 8.90 16.97 -11.78
C ALA A 367 9.08 18.06 -12.83
N ILE A 368 9.06 19.31 -12.37
CA ILE A 368 9.33 20.49 -13.18
C ILE A 368 10.53 21.24 -12.62
N SER A 369 11.41 21.75 -13.46
CA SER A 369 12.53 22.57 -13.03
C SER A 369 12.04 23.86 -12.38
N MET A 370 12.84 24.42 -11.46
CA MET A 370 12.61 25.71 -10.81
C MET A 370 13.89 26.53 -10.82
N THR A 371 14.48 26.67 -12.01
CA THR A 371 15.76 27.37 -12.20
C THR A 371 15.62 28.89 -12.10
N LYS A 372 14.45 29.41 -12.44
CA LYS A 372 14.14 30.86 -12.43
C LYS A 372 13.46 31.31 -11.14
N ARG A 373 12.95 30.40 -10.32
CA ARG A 373 12.19 30.70 -9.10
C ARG A 373 12.55 29.75 -7.97
N ASP A 374 12.41 30.24 -6.75
CA ASP A 374 12.58 29.43 -5.54
C ASP A 374 11.42 28.41 -5.41
N PRO A 375 11.68 27.08 -5.49
CA PRO A 375 10.65 26.07 -5.39
C PRO A 375 9.91 26.07 -4.04
N GLN A 376 10.55 26.50 -2.96
CA GLN A 376 9.93 26.58 -1.64
C GLN A 376 8.89 27.70 -1.61
N LYS A 377 9.20 28.87 -2.22
CA LYS A 377 8.25 29.98 -2.34
C LYS A 377 7.07 29.59 -3.24
N VAL A 378 7.33 28.92 -4.37
CA VAL A 378 6.25 28.41 -5.24
C VAL A 378 5.39 27.38 -4.52
N GLY A 379 5.98 26.45 -3.79
CA GLY A 379 5.26 25.46 -2.97
C GLY A 379 4.39 26.14 -1.89
N SER A 380 4.91 27.15 -1.21
CA SER A 380 4.15 27.93 -0.22
C SER A 380 2.99 28.71 -0.84
N ALA A 381 3.19 29.30 -2.02
CA ALA A 381 2.14 29.98 -2.76
C ALA A 381 1.03 28.99 -3.20
N LEU A 382 1.40 27.81 -3.68
CA LEU A 382 0.45 26.74 -4.00
C LEU A 382 -0.37 26.31 -2.77
N TYR A 383 0.28 26.15 -1.62
CA TYR A 383 -0.42 25.82 -0.38
C TYR A 383 -1.43 26.91 0.03
N SER A 384 -1.03 28.19 -0.06
CA SER A 384 -1.92 29.35 0.17
C SER A 384 -3.10 29.40 -0.81
N LEU A 385 -2.89 28.93 -2.05
CA LEU A 385 -3.93 28.77 -3.05
C LEU A 385 -4.77 27.48 -2.85
N ARG A 386 -4.65 26.82 -1.70
CA ARG A 386 -5.35 25.56 -1.36
C ARG A 386 -5.00 24.42 -2.34
N ALA A 387 -3.72 24.28 -2.70
CA ALA A 387 -3.20 23.11 -3.38
C ALA A 387 -2.39 22.27 -2.40
N THR A 388 -2.80 21.04 -2.16
CA THR A 388 -2.10 20.07 -1.32
C THR A 388 -1.42 19.03 -2.19
N GLY A 389 -0.25 18.53 -1.75
CA GLY A 389 0.46 17.46 -2.45
C GLY A 389 1.70 17.88 -3.24
N PRO A 390 1.81 19.12 -3.82
CA PRO A 390 3.07 19.55 -4.41
C PRO A 390 4.24 19.42 -3.43
N ARG A 391 5.39 18.95 -3.93
CA ARG A 391 6.59 18.76 -3.13
C ARG A 391 7.75 19.55 -3.70
N ALA A 392 8.34 20.43 -2.89
CA ALA A 392 9.54 21.19 -3.19
C ALA A 392 10.70 20.66 -2.32
N PRO A 393 11.43 19.63 -2.74
CA PRO A 393 12.53 19.08 -1.95
C PRO A 393 13.76 19.97 -2.01
N SER A 394 14.63 19.81 -0.99
CA SER A 394 15.98 20.35 -1.06
C SER A 394 16.78 19.60 -2.13
N THR A 395 17.63 20.31 -2.87
CA THR A 395 18.57 19.71 -3.80
C THR A 395 19.94 19.45 -3.18
N LYS A 396 20.12 19.90 -1.91
CA LYS A 396 21.34 19.67 -1.14
C LYS A 396 21.07 18.63 -0.08
N GLU A 397 21.97 17.71 0.09
CA GLU A 397 22.02 16.68 1.15
C GLU A 397 20.82 15.71 1.21
N TRP A 398 19.56 16.21 1.09
CA TRP A 398 18.36 15.40 1.31
C TRP A 398 17.20 15.84 0.43
N GLY A 399 16.50 14.85 -0.16
CA GLY A 399 15.25 15.04 -0.92
C GLY A 399 15.34 14.60 -2.38
N SER A 400 16.53 14.61 -2.98
CA SER A 400 16.77 14.24 -4.37
C SER A 400 17.42 12.85 -4.54
N CYS A 401 17.67 12.14 -3.44
CA CYS A 401 18.36 10.85 -3.41
C CYS A 401 19.80 10.89 -3.93
N ILE A 402 20.39 12.07 -3.96
CA ILE A 402 21.79 12.37 -4.28
C ILE A 402 22.19 13.65 -3.53
N ASN A 403 23.48 13.82 -3.21
CA ASN A 403 23.94 14.97 -2.42
C ASN A 403 23.77 16.30 -3.14
N GLU A 404 24.05 16.35 -4.44
CA GLU A 404 23.86 17.56 -5.23
C GLU A 404 23.11 17.23 -6.50
N TYR A 405 21.89 17.71 -6.61
CA TYR A 405 21.09 17.58 -7.81
C TYR A 405 21.24 18.82 -8.72
N ILE A 406 21.18 18.60 -10.02
CA ILE A 406 21.54 19.58 -11.06
C ILE A 406 20.74 20.89 -11.07
N CYS A 407 19.49 20.88 -10.58
CA CYS A 407 18.66 22.07 -10.50
C CYS A 407 17.58 21.95 -9.40
N PRO A 408 17.10 23.09 -8.86
CA PRO A 408 15.89 23.11 -8.06
C PRO A 408 14.69 22.62 -8.86
N TYR A 409 13.73 21.97 -8.18
CA TYR A 409 12.55 21.40 -8.85
C TYR A 409 11.33 21.33 -7.92
N LEU A 410 10.16 21.18 -8.54
CA LEU A 410 8.88 20.94 -7.88
C LEU A 410 8.25 19.66 -8.41
N VAL A 411 7.68 18.83 -7.54
CA VAL A 411 7.04 17.57 -7.93
C VAL A 411 5.53 17.66 -7.73
N LEU A 412 4.78 17.18 -8.74
CA LEU A 412 3.34 17.02 -8.69
C LEU A 412 2.98 15.56 -9.00
N ASN A 413 1.88 15.06 -8.43
CA ASN A 413 1.46 13.68 -8.59
C ASN A 413 0.07 13.58 -9.21
N ALA A 414 -0.13 12.56 -10.04
CA ALA A 414 -1.42 12.06 -10.46
C ALA A 414 -1.49 10.58 -10.03
N ALA A 415 -1.67 10.35 -8.73
CA ALA A 415 -1.80 9.02 -8.16
C ALA A 415 -3.23 8.49 -8.35
N ILE A 416 -3.43 7.19 -8.08
CA ILE A 416 -4.75 6.55 -8.09
C ILE A 416 -5.74 7.36 -7.23
N GLY A 417 -6.98 7.52 -7.70
CA GLY A 417 -8.01 8.33 -7.04
C GLY A 417 -7.98 9.82 -7.36
N SER A 418 -6.93 10.32 -8.05
CA SER A 418 -6.96 11.69 -8.58
C SER A 418 -7.98 11.79 -9.72
N ASN A 419 -8.68 12.92 -9.81
CA ASN A 419 -9.66 13.16 -10.85
C ASN A 419 -9.21 14.27 -11.82
N LYS A 420 -9.80 14.29 -13.01
CA LYS A 420 -9.47 15.28 -14.06
C LYS A 420 -9.63 16.72 -13.58
N SER A 421 -10.64 17.02 -12.76
CA SER A 421 -10.87 18.36 -12.22
C SER A 421 -9.70 18.84 -11.35
N ASP A 422 -9.15 17.93 -10.49
CA ASP A 422 -8.01 18.29 -9.66
C ASP A 422 -6.75 18.55 -10.50
N ILE A 423 -6.55 17.78 -11.57
CA ILE A 423 -5.43 17.98 -12.49
C ILE A 423 -5.52 19.35 -13.19
N ILE A 424 -6.71 19.75 -13.63
CA ILE A 424 -6.91 21.07 -14.23
C ILE A 424 -6.67 22.17 -13.20
N LYS A 425 -7.30 22.06 -12.01
CA LYS A 425 -7.16 23.03 -10.93
C LYS A 425 -5.73 23.23 -10.45
N ILE A 426 -4.95 22.14 -10.33
CA ILE A 426 -3.56 22.28 -9.89
C ILE A 426 -2.72 23.02 -10.93
N ASN A 427 -2.95 22.78 -12.22
CA ASN A 427 -2.26 23.50 -13.28
C ASN A 427 -2.59 25.02 -13.28
N GLU A 428 -3.87 25.38 -13.10
CA GLU A 428 -4.30 26.80 -12.97
C GLU A 428 -3.67 27.47 -11.74
N LYS A 429 -3.60 26.75 -10.60
CA LYS A 429 -2.98 27.26 -9.38
C LYS A 429 -1.47 27.41 -9.53
N LEU A 430 -0.83 26.49 -10.25
CA LEU A 430 0.58 26.59 -10.57
C LEU A 430 0.88 27.82 -11.45
N ASP A 431 0.10 28.06 -12.49
CA ASP A 431 0.23 29.26 -13.33
C ASP A 431 0.13 30.54 -12.49
N LYS A 432 -0.85 30.62 -11.58
CA LYS A 432 -1.00 31.74 -10.63
C LYS A 432 0.19 31.88 -9.70
N ALA A 433 0.68 30.78 -9.11
CA ALA A 433 1.82 30.79 -8.20
C ALA A 433 3.10 31.26 -8.93
N LEU A 434 3.36 30.74 -10.13
CA LEU A 434 4.51 31.12 -10.95
C LEU A 434 4.47 32.61 -11.38
N LYS A 435 3.27 33.16 -11.60
CA LYS A 435 3.08 34.58 -11.88
C LYS A 435 3.34 35.47 -10.66
N GLN A 436 2.94 35.03 -9.47
CA GLN A 436 3.11 35.80 -8.22
C GLN A 436 4.55 35.83 -7.73
N ILE A 437 5.29 34.76 -7.92
CA ILE A 437 6.69 34.65 -7.45
C ILE A 437 7.61 35.19 -8.51
N LYS A 438 8.29 36.32 -8.19
CA LYS A 438 9.26 36.95 -9.11
C LYS A 438 10.42 35.98 -9.43
N PRO A 439 10.98 36.05 -10.64
CA PRO A 439 12.24 35.38 -10.95
C PRO A 439 13.36 35.79 -9.98
N ASN A 440 14.29 34.87 -9.73
CA ASN A 440 15.49 35.12 -8.90
C ASN A 440 16.42 36.09 -9.61
#